data_406c341442dc161af85a5ae5554f4d5e
#
_entry.id   406c341442dc161af85a5ae5554f4d5e
#
_cell.length_a   1.000
_cell.length_b   1.000
_cell.length_c   1.000
_cell.angle_alpha   90.00
_cell.angle_beta   90.00
_cell.angle_gamma   90.00
#
_symmetry.space_group_name_H-M   'P 1'
#
loop_
_entity.id
_entity.type
_entity.pdbx_description
1 polymer ?
#
loop_
_entity_poly.entity_id
_entity_poly.type
_entity_poly.pdbx_seq_one_letter_code
_entity_poly.pdbx_strand_id
1 'polypeptide(L)'
;MRKLGFFHLFLFFSLTLTSPSFASEKTLEQLPGQIAFVGSDRNIYTLNLFDDELTSLTDDAREDRRYQWPTWAIDGRLAYFCCETVTLDGVVLEVYVSQEGIQPGDLAYEAANEVFYHAYWSPVACSESDDCRDLAILLNNLTEENLNIQIVRNQGSESSDFAIGGGQPFYYSWSPDGTKMLWQQDNRSLSIYEFETNTEQDLAQLPGFIQAPAWSPVDERLLFGAFNPDNQTTDLVIVSGDEMLTLEEGIEGLVSYNWSPDGRYVGYRILSDQRIGSLYVVDSVTGELIANSDIESVYAFFWSPDSQHVAYVALATGSGQADANTMAIPVSEARQDAPDIGWSVLNVADSINRLYGTFAPTSEMVYLFNFFDQFAQSHQIWSPDSTHIVYGEISPEGKPIISILDMMQSDTVPSSVADGYIGIWSYE
;
A
#
# COMPACT_ATOMS: atom_id res chain seq x y z
N MET A 1 -21.56 54.29 -75.37
CA MET A 1 -22.20 53.87 -74.12
C MET A 1 -21.90 52.39 -73.89
N ARG A 2 -20.87 52.07 -73.05
CA ARG A 2 -20.53 50.69 -72.65
C ARG A 2 -20.47 50.66 -71.14
N LYS A 3 -21.35 49.85 -70.53
CA LYS A 3 -21.39 49.62 -69.10
C LYS A 3 -20.32 48.56 -68.72
N LEU A 4 -19.40 48.95 -67.87
CA LEU A 4 -18.46 48.03 -67.16
C LEU A 4 -19.21 47.36 -65.98
N GLY A 5 -19.30 46.05 -66.00
CA GLY A 5 -19.75 45.29 -64.82
C GLY A 5 -18.57 44.91 -63.91
N PHE A 6 -18.66 45.30 -62.65
CA PHE A 6 -17.74 44.88 -61.61
C PHE A 6 -18.14 43.50 -61.04
N PHE A 7 -17.28 42.52 -61.20
CA PHE A 7 -17.41 41.21 -60.57
C PHE A 7 -16.75 41.27 -59.19
N HIS A 8 -17.52 41.13 -58.10
CA HIS A 8 -17.02 40.93 -56.77
C HIS A 8 -16.81 39.47 -56.50
N LEU A 9 -15.55 39.06 -56.32
CA LEU A 9 -15.16 37.72 -55.91
C LEU A 9 -15.22 37.66 -54.38
N PHE A 10 -16.23 36.95 -53.81
CA PHE A 10 -16.31 36.63 -52.39
C PHE A 10 -15.46 35.39 -52.14
N LEU A 11 -14.29 35.58 -51.47
CA LEU A 11 -13.52 34.47 -50.87
C LEU A 11 -14.21 34.06 -49.56
N PHE A 12 -14.82 32.89 -49.54
CA PHE A 12 -15.24 32.23 -48.32
C PHE A 12 -14.02 31.60 -47.66
N PHE A 13 -13.51 32.17 -46.55
CA PHE A 13 -12.61 31.53 -45.63
C PHE A 13 -13.46 30.62 -44.70
N SER A 14 -13.46 29.34 -44.98
CA SER A 14 -13.98 28.34 -43.99
C SER A 14 -12.98 28.19 -42.88
N LEU A 15 -13.22 28.83 -41.72
CA LEU A 15 -12.55 28.47 -40.45
C LEU A 15 -13.08 27.12 -40.04
N THR A 16 -12.25 26.09 -40.21
CA THR A 16 -12.45 24.82 -39.51
C THR A 16 -12.08 25.05 -38.03
N LEU A 17 -13.09 25.27 -37.17
CA LEU A 17 -12.97 25.14 -35.76
C LEU A 17 -12.67 23.67 -35.42
N THR A 18 -11.41 23.34 -35.19
CA THR A 18 -11.06 22.09 -34.53
C THR A 18 -11.54 22.23 -33.07
N SER A 19 -12.66 21.57 -32.76
CA SER A 19 -13.09 21.37 -31.39
C SER A 19 -11.95 20.66 -30.63
N PRO A 20 -11.53 21.14 -29.45
CA PRO A 20 -10.64 20.36 -28.62
C PRO A 20 -11.36 19.03 -28.33
N SER A 21 -10.70 17.92 -28.63
CA SER A 21 -11.11 16.60 -28.16
C SER A 21 -10.97 16.65 -26.65
N PHE A 22 -12.08 16.85 -25.94
CA PHE A 22 -12.12 16.54 -24.53
C PHE A 22 -11.86 15.05 -24.41
N ALA A 23 -10.77 14.66 -23.69
CA ALA A 23 -10.64 13.32 -23.23
C ALA A 23 -11.93 12.99 -22.46
N SER A 24 -12.59 11.92 -22.85
CA SER A 24 -13.80 11.46 -22.17
C SER A 24 -13.42 11.22 -20.71
N GLU A 25 -14.06 11.94 -19.78
CA GLU A 25 -13.99 11.58 -18.36
C GLU A 25 -14.36 10.10 -18.24
N LYS A 26 -13.43 9.27 -17.76
CA LYS A 26 -13.77 7.89 -17.41
C LYS A 26 -14.75 7.97 -16.25
N THR A 27 -15.93 7.44 -16.44
CA THR A 27 -16.88 7.22 -15.34
C THR A 27 -16.35 6.07 -14.46
N LEU A 28 -16.72 6.04 -13.18
CA LEU A 28 -16.35 4.93 -12.27
C LEU A 28 -16.67 3.55 -12.86
N GLU A 29 -17.75 3.45 -13.66
CA GLU A 29 -18.18 2.24 -14.38
C GLU A 29 -17.19 1.72 -15.42
N GLN A 30 -16.05 2.37 -15.64
CA GLN A 30 -15.04 1.98 -16.63
C GLN A 30 -13.67 1.71 -15.99
N LEU A 31 -13.58 1.74 -14.67
CA LEU A 31 -12.33 1.47 -13.99
C LEU A 31 -12.02 -0.03 -13.97
N PRO A 32 -10.77 -0.42 -14.29
CA PRO A 32 -10.37 -1.81 -14.28
C PRO A 32 -10.19 -2.35 -12.86
N GLY A 33 -10.22 -3.68 -12.76
CA GLY A 33 -9.98 -4.39 -11.52
C GLY A 33 -11.20 -4.46 -10.60
N GLN A 34 -10.97 -5.03 -9.43
CA GLN A 34 -11.96 -5.19 -8.38
C GLN A 34 -11.48 -4.53 -7.10
N ILE A 35 -12.41 -4.05 -6.29
CA ILE A 35 -12.11 -3.56 -4.95
C ILE A 35 -12.60 -4.60 -3.94
N ALA A 36 -11.67 -5.18 -3.16
CA ALA A 36 -12.03 -5.93 -1.98
C ALA A 36 -12.13 -4.98 -0.78
N PHE A 37 -13.18 -5.11 0.02
CA PHE A 37 -13.36 -4.21 1.17
C PHE A 37 -14.00 -4.90 2.37
N VAL A 38 -13.73 -4.34 3.54
CA VAL A 38 -14.41 -4.70 4.79
C VAL A 38 -15.66 -3.84 4.91
N GLY A 39 -16.82 -4.46 4.82
CA GLY A 39 -18.11 -3.78 4.96
C GLY A 39 -18.33 -3.21 6.37
N SER A 40 -19.26 -2.28 6.50
CA SER A 40 -19.64 -1.70 7.80
C SER A 40 -20.20 -2.74 8.77
N ASP A 41 -20.68 -3.87 8.28
CA ASP A 41 -21.13 -5.06 9.02
C ASP A 41 -19.99 -6.05 9.35
N ARG A 42 -18.73 -5.73 8.97
CA ARG A 42 -17.54 -6.58 9.16
C ARG A 42 -17.49 -7.85 8.32
N ASN A 43 -18.29 -7.94 7.27
CA ASN A 43 -18.13 -8.95 6.22
C ASN A 43 -17.16 -8.48 5.13
N ILE A 44 -16.66 -9.43 4.32
CA ILE A 44 -15.83 -9.15 3.16
C ILE A 44 -16.70 -9.13 1.90
N TYR A 45 -16.45 -8.11 1.10
CA TYR A 45 -17.11 -7.89 -0.17
C TYR A 45 -16.07 -7.61 -1.26
N THR A 46 -16.42 -7.90 -2.49
CA THR A 46 -15.73 -7.41 -3.68
C THR A 46 -16.71 -6.60 -4.54
N LEU A 47 -16.22 -5.53 -5.13
CA LEU A 47 -16.96 -4.65 -6.02
C LEU A 47 -16.20 -4.57 -7.36
N ASN A 48 -16.84 -5.03 -8.43
CA ASN A 48 -16.39 -4.82 -9.80
C ASN A 48 -17.08 -3.59 -10.36
N LEU A 49 -16.32 -2.53 -10.60
CA LEU A 49 -16.87 -1.25 -11.09
C LEU A 49 -17.24 -1.27 -12.57
N PHE A 50 -16.68 -2.21 -13.35
CA PHE A 50 -16.98 -2.32 -14.77
C PHE A 50 -18.41 -2.84 -15.02
N ASP A 51 -18.82 -3.81 -14.20
CA ASP A 51 -20.13 -4.46 -14.30
C ASP A 51 -21.09 -3.99 -13.19
N ASP A 52 -20.65 -3.11 -12.28
CA ASP A 52 -21.39 -2.69 -11.06
C ASP A 52 -21.84 -3.91 -10.22
N GLU A 53 -21.00 -4.95 -10.17
CA GLU A 53 -21.29 -6.19 -9.46
C GLU A 53 -20.71 -6.17 -8.06
N LEU A 54 -21.57 -6.24 -7.06
CA LEU A 54 -21.22 -6.39 -5.65
C LEU A 54 -21.37 -7.86 -5.25
N THR A 55 -20.26 -8.49 -4.85
CA THR A 55 -20.24 -9.88 -4.37
C THR A 55 -19.95 -9.92 -2.87
N SER A 56 -20.76 -10.65 -2.12
CA SER A 56 -20.49 -10.96 -0.70
C SER A 56 -19.68 -12.24 -0.60
N LEU A 57 -18.47 -12.15 -0.05
CA LEU A 57 -17.63 -13.33 0.18
C LEU A 57 -17.89 -13.98 1.55
N THR A 58 -18.44 -13.21 2.50
CA THR A 58 -18.86 -13.68 3.82
C THR A 58 -20.18 -13.04 4.19
N ASP A 59 -20.99 -13.73 5.03
CA ASP A 59 -22.32 -13.27 5.45
C ASP A 59 -22.63 -13.58 6.93
N ASP A 60 -21.62 -14.06 7.67
CA ASP A 60 -21.76 -14.55 9.03
C ASP A 60 -21.01 -13.72 10.08
N ALA A 61 -20.57 -12.51 9.70
CA ALA A 61 -19.91 -11.59 10.62
C ALA A 61 -20.85 -11.21 11.79
N ARG A 62 -20.31 -11.16 12.99
CA ARG A 62 -20.98 -10.82 14.23
C ARG A 62 -19.95 -10.31 15.25
N GLU A 63 -20.35 -9.99 16.48
CA GLU A 63 -19.49 -9.38 17.49
C GLU A 63 -18.21 -10.21 17.77
N ASP A 64 -18.34 -11.53 17.78
CA ASP A 64 -17.25 -12.49 18.00
C ASP A 64 -16.68 -13.12 16.71
N ARG A 65 -17.03 -12.59 15.56
CA ARG A 65 -16.55 -13.03 14.25
C ARG A 65 -16.47 -11.86 13.31
N ARG A 66 -15.30 -11.25 13.19
CA ARG A 66 -15.08 -10.06 12.36
C ARG A 66 -14.02 -10.34 11.32
N TYR A 67 -14.36 -10.10 10.08
CA TYR A 67 -13.42 -10.23 8.98
C TYR A 67 -12.63 -8.95 8.78
N GLN A 68 -11.38 -9.08 8.30
CA GLN A 68 -10.45 -7.98 8.16
C GLN A 68 -9.39 -8.25 7.09
N TRP A 69 -8.71 -7.21 6.67
CA TRP A 69 -7.50 -7.20 5.85
C TRP A 69 -7.56 -8.04 4.57
N PRO A 70 -8.52 -7.80 3.67
CA PRO A 70 -8.49 -8.44 2.37
C PRO A 70 -7.17 -8.12 1.67
N THR A 71 -6.49 -9.15 1.14
CA THR A 71 -5.15 -9.04 0.57
C THR A 71 -5.10 -9.77 -0.77
N TRP A 72 -5.00 -9.00 -1.86
CA TRP A 72 -4.95 -9.53 -3.21
C TRP A 72 -3.57 -10.11 -3.55
N ALA A 73 -3.56 -11.24 -4.27
CA ALA A 73 -2.44 -11.70 -5.05
C ALA A 73 -2.52 -11.17 -6.48
N ILE A 74 -1.38 -11.14 -7.17
CA ILE A 74 -1.31 -10.68 -8.57
C ILE A 74 -2.10 -11.57 -9.55
N ASP A 75 -2.40 -12.81 -9.18
CA ASP A 75 -3.18 -13.77 -9.98
C ASP A 75 -4.68 -13.76 -9.64
N GLY A 76 -5.16 -12.75 -8.90
CA GLY A 76 -6.57 -12.59 -8.55
C GLY A 76 -7.04 -13.37 -7.32
N ARG A 77 -6.18 -14.13 -6.64
CA ARG A 77 -6.53 -14.72 -5.34
C ARG A 77 -6.71 -13.63 -4.30
N LEU A 78 -7.69 -13.82 -3.43
CA LEU A 78 -7.98 -12.91 -2.34
C LEU A 78 -7.94 -13.66 -1.01
N ALA A 79 -6.95 -13.35 -0.17
CA ALA A 79 -6.95 -13.78 1.22
C ALA A 79 -7.71 -12.80 2.10
N TYR A 80 -8.38 -13.30 3.15
CA TYR A 80 -8.97 -12.49 4.20
C TYR A 80 -8.96 -13.23 5.53
N PHE A 81 -8.95 -12.46 6.61
CA PHE A 81 -8.65 -12.96 7.95
C PHE A 81 -9.85 -12.76 8.87
N CYS A 82 -10.03 -13.71 9.78
CA CYS A 82 -11.15 -13.69 10.71
C CYS A 82 -10.73 -14.04 12.12
N CYS A 83 -11.55 -13.57 13.04
CA CYS A 83 -11.83 -14.23 14.31
C CYS A 83 -10.73 -14.10 15.37
N GLU A 84 -10.17 -12.90 15.52
CA GLU A 84 -9.29 -12.57 16.65
C GLU A 84 -10.07 -12.35 17.97
N THR A 85 -11.21 -13.01 18.12
CA THR A 85 -12.02 -12.83 19.30
C THR A 85 -11.51 -13.66 20.44
N VAL A 86 -11.25 -13.02 21.57
CA VAL A 86 -10.88 -13.71 22.81
C VAL A 86 -12.08 -14.50 23.32
N THR A 87 -12.04 -15.82 23.17
CA THR A 87 -13.00 -16.75 23.77
C THR A 87 -12.47 -17.30 25.09
N LEU A 88 -13.26 -18.10 25.81
CA LEU A 88 -12.78 -18.82 26.99
C LEU A 88 -11.66 -19.84 26.66
N ASP A 89 -11.60 -20.25 25.41
CA ASP A 89 -10.65 -21.24 24.89
C ASP A 89 -9.44 -20.57 24.20
N GLY A 90 -9.35 -19.23 24.19
CA GLY A 90 -8.29 -18.44 23.55
C GLY A 90 -8.75 -17.66 22.32
N VAL A 91 -7.80 -17.09 21.58
CA VAL A 91 -8.01 -16.44 20.29
C VAL A 91 -7.83 -17.49 19.20
N VAL A 92 -8.72 -17.52 18.21
CA VAL A 92 -8.57 -18.35 17.02
C VAL A 92 -8.46 -17.45 15.82
N LEU A 93 -7.40 -17.59 15.04
CA LEU A 93 -7.24 -16.96 13.74
C LEU A 93 -7.65 -17.95 12.66
N GLU A 94 -8.48 -17.50 11.74
CA GLU A 94 -8.84 -18.22 10.52
C GLU A 94 -8.43 -17.40 9.30
N VAL A 95 -7.85 -18.05 8.30
CA VAL A 95 -7.46 -17.43 7.02
C VAL A 95 -8.21 -18.13 5.90
N TYR A 96 -8.92 -17.36 5.12
CA TYR A 96 -9.68 -17.84 3.97
C TYR A 96 -9.06 -17.33 2.68
N VAL A 97 -9.12 -18.13 1.61
CA VAL A 97 -8.67 -17.75 0.27
C VAL A 97 -9.76 -18.01 -0.75
N SER A 98 -10.23 -16.92 -1.38
CA SER A 98 -11.06 -16.96 -2.59
C SER A 98 -10.16 -16.96 -3.81
N GLN A 99 -10.42 -17.79 -4.81
CA GLN A 99 -9.54 -17.95 -5.97
C GLN A 99 -9.58 -16.75 -6.94
N GLU A 100 -10.71 -16.08 -7.05
CA GLU A 100 -10.89 -14.95 -7.98
C GLU A 100 -11.63 -13.77 -7.32
N GLY A 101 -11.84 -13.81 -6.01
CA GLY A 101 -12.61 -12.77 -5.31
C GLY A 101 -14.09 -12.71 -5.68
N ILE A 102 -14.64 -13.73 -6.37
CA ILE A 102 -16.03 -13.77 -6.83
C ILE A 102 -16.88 -14.84 -6.14
N GLN A 103 -16.28 -15.63 -5.27
CA GLN A 103 -16.93 -16.67 -4.46
C GLN A 103 -16.34 -16.70 -3.07
N PRO A 104 -17.09 -17.18 -2.04
CA PRO A 104 -16.54 -17.42 -0.71
C PRO A 104 -15.25 -18.25 -0.77
N GLY A 105 -14.28 -17.86 0.07
CA GLY A 105 -13.00 -18.55 0.14
C GLY A 105 -13.05 -19.85 0.92
N ASP A 106 -12.16 -20.76 0.58
CA ASP A 106 -11.90 -21.96 1.38
C ASP A 106 -11.00 -21.62 2.57
N LEU A 107 -11.18 -22.34 3.71
CA LEU A 107 -10.31 -22.20 4.87
C LEU A 107 -8.90 -22.70 4.51
N ALA A 108 -7.93 -21.81 4.52
CA ALA A 108 -6.55 -22.10 4.12
C ALA A 108 -5.61 -22.30 5.33
N TYR A 109 -5.94 -21.68 6.48
CA TYR A 109 -5.15 -21.77 7.70
C TYR A 109 -6.02 -21.51 8.93
N GLU A 110 -5.77 -22.23 10.02
CA GLU A 110 -6.40 -22.01 11.32
C GLU A 110 -5.37 -22.24 12.43
N ALA A 111 -5.31 -21.31 13.37
CA ALA A 111 -4.46 -21.43 14.53
C ALA A 111 -5.07 -20.83 15.79
N ALA A 112 -4.75 -21.44 16.94
CA ALA A 112 -5.16 -20.95 18.25
C ALA A 112 -4.05 -20.09 18.88
N ASN A 113 -4.45 -19.02 19.59
CA ASN A 113 -3.55 -18.08 20.26
C ASN A 113 -2.60 -17.31 19.33
N GLU A 114 -3.01 -17.11 18.10
CA GLU A 114 -2.32 -16.27 17.13
C GLU A 114 -3.18 -15.09 16.71
N VAL A 115 -2.54 -13.93 16.54
CA VAL A 115 -3.17 -12.68 16.14
C VAL A 115 -2.49 -12.18 14.87
N PHE A 116 -3.30 -11.79 13.90
CA PHE A 116 -2.85 -11.24 12.62
C PHE A 116 -2.19 -9.87 12.78
N TYR A 117 -1.06 -9.67 12.07
CA TYR A 117 -0.42 -8.37 11.95
C TYR A 117 -0.32 -7.89 10.50
N HIS A 118 0.10 -8.75 9.57
CA HIS A 118 0.32 -8.40 8.18
C HIS A 118 0.35 -9.65 7.31
N ALA A 119 -0.03 -9.53 6.03
CA ALA A 119 0.12 -10.59 5.05
C ALA A 119 0.59 -10.05 3.70
N TYR A 120 1.39 -10.86 3.01
CA TYR A 120 1.90 -10.54 1.70
C TYR A 120 2.08 -11.79 0.85
N TRP A 121 1.40 -11.83 -0.31
CA TRP A 121 1.55 -12.92 -1.26
C TRP A 121 2.93 -12.90 -1.93
N SER A 122 3.47 -14.08 -2.21
CA SER A 122 4.64 -14.21 -3.09
C SER A 122 4.33 -13.55 -4.45
N PRO A 123 5.29 -12.79 -5.04
CA PRO A 123 5.08 -12.16 -6.35
C PRO A 123 4.93 -13.17 -7.50
N VAL A 124 5.35 -14.41 -7.29
CA VAL A 124 5.31 -15.48 -8.30
C VAL A 124 4.60 -16.72 -7.79
N ALA A 125 4.15 -17.57 -8.72
CA ALA A 125 3.64 -18.90 -8.38
C ALA A 125 4.75 -19.79 -7.80
N CYS A 126 4.37 -20.84 -7.05
CA CYS A 126 5.33 -21.81 -6.57
C CYS A 126 5.96 -22.60 -7.74
N SER A 127 7.15 -23.14 -7.51
CA SER A 127 7.88 -23.91 -8.54
C SER A 127 7.18 -25.20 -8.97
N GLU A 128 6.26 -25.72 -8.16
CA GLU A 128 5.59 -26.99 -8.41
C GLU A 128 4.38 -26.89 -9.33
N SER A 129 3.69 -25.73 -9.37
CA SER A 129 2.46 -25.55 -10.14
C SER A 129 2.10 -24.07 -10.28
N ASP A 130 1.56 -23.67 -11.43
CA ASP A 130 1.00 -22.33 -11.65
C ASP A 130 -0.24 -22.07 -10.75
N ASP A 131 -0.93 -23.13 -10.30
CA ASP A 131 -2.05 -23.01 -9.37
C ASP A 131 -1.61 -22.84 -7.90
N CYS A 132 -0.31 -22.86 -7.63
CA CYS A 132 0.25 -22.71 -6.30
C CYS A 132 0.78 -21.28 -6.09
N ARG A 133 0.49 -20.69 -4.92
CA ARG A 133 1.09 -19.43 -4.47
C ARG A 133 1.23 -19.38 -2.96
N ASP A 134 2.37 -18.90 -2.50
CA ASP A 134 2.66 -18.80 -1.08
C ASP A 134 2.19 -17.44 -0.53
N LEU A 135 1.47 -17.48 0.61
CA LEU A 135 1.09 -16.31 1.40
C LEU A 135 1.93 -16.29 2.67
N ALA A 136 2.74 -15.25 2.85
CA ALA A 136 3.44 -15.03 4.11
C ALA A 136 2.56 -14.21 5.06
N ILE A 137 2.36 -14.72 6.28
CA ILE A 137 1.54 -14.09 7.30
C ILE A 137 2.41 -13.80 8.51
N LEU A 138 2.49 -12.55 8.92
CA LEU A 138 3.11 -12.14 10.17
C LEU A 138 2.08 -12.27 11.28
N LEU A 139 2.36 -13.10 12.24
CA LEU A 139 1.50 -13.47 13.36
C LEU A 139 2.16 -13.12 14.69
N ASN A 140 1.36 -12.73 15.68
CA ASN A 140 1.80 -12.67 17.06
C ASN A 140 1.30 -13.92 17.79
N ASN A 141 2.23 -14.76 18.21
CA ASN A 141 1.91 -15.92 19.06
C ASN A 141 1.80 -15.44 20.50
N LEU A 142 0.57 -15.44 21.03
CA LEU A 142 0.28 -14.94 22.38
C LEU A 142 0.87 -15.83 23.51
N THR A 143 1.25 -17.07 23.18
CA THR A 143 1.84 -18.00 24.16
C THR A 143 3.34 -17.76 24.30
N GLU A 144 4.01 -17.45 23.20
CA GLU A 144 5.46 -17.25 23.13
C GLU A 144 5.84 -15.77 23.24
N GLU A 145 4.85 -14.86 23.20
CA GLU A 145 5.04 -13.40 23.20
C GLU A 145 6.00 -12.95 22.08
N ASN A 146 5.91 -13.56 20.90
CA ASN A 146 6.82 -13.35 19.79
C ASN A 146 6.07 -13.27 18.47
N LEU A 147 6.59 -12.46 17.53
CA LEU A 147 6.14 -12.44 16.16
C LEU A 147 6.79 -13.61 15.40
N ASN A 148 6.03 -14.25 14.52
CA ASN A 148 6.54 -15.27 13.61
C ASN A 148 5.98 -15.09 12.20
N ILE A 149 6.64 -15.66 11.21
CA ILE A 149 6.12 -15.79 9.85
C ILE A 149 5.63 -17.21 9.63
N GLN A 150 4.36 -17.29 9.27
CA GLN A 150 3.71 -18.49 8.77
C GLN A 150 3.57 -18.38 7.26
N ILE A 151 4.06 -19.36 6.53
CA ILE A 151 3.83 -19.49 5.09
C ILE A 151 2.63 -20.42 4.89
N VAL A 152 1.61 -19.91 4.20
CA VAL A 152 0.45 -20.71 3.77
C VAL A 152 0.59 -20.92 2.27
N ARG A 153 0.92 -22.16 1.88
CA ARG A 153 1.00 -22.59 0.48
C ARG A 153 -0.39 -22.94 -0.01
N ASN A 154 -0.96 -22.11 -0.85
CA ASN A 154 -2.29 -22.28 -1.42
C ASN A 154 -2.20 -22.93 -2.80
N GLN A 155 -2.84 -24.07 -2.98
CA GLN A 155 -2.92 -24.84 -4.23
C GLN A 155 -4.40 -24.98 -4.65
N GLY A 156 -4.99 -23.89 -5.09
CA GLY A 156 -6.43 -23.85 -5.37
C GLY A 156 -7.25 -23.98 -4.07
N SER A 157 -8.07 -25.02 -3.95
CA SER A 157 -8.86 -25.30 -2.74
C SER A 157 -8.10 -26.04 -1.64
N GLU A 158 -6.86 -26.47 -1.91
CA GLU A 158 -6.01 -27.15 -0.92
C GLU A 158 -4.93 -26.20 -0.43
N SER A 159 -4.58 -26.32 0.86
CA SER A 159 -3.52 -25.52 1.47
C SER A 159 -2.68 -26.37 2.42
N SER A 160 -1.42 -26.01 2.54
CA SER A 160 -0.49 -26.51 3.56
C SER A 160 0.29 -25.34 4.13
N ASP A 161 0.83 -25.49 5.34
CA ASP A 161 1.50 -24.39 6.02
C ASP A 161 2.80 -24.84 6.72
N PHE A 162 3.70 -23.88 6.93
CA PHE A 162 4.93 -24.06 7.69
C PHE A 162 5.47 -22.73 8.22
N ALA A 163 6.06 -22.75 9.41
CA ALA A 163 6.69 -21.58 10.02
C ALA A 163 8.15 -21.45 9.57
N ILE A 164 8.63 -20.20 9.37
CA ILE A 164 10.00 -19.96 8.86
C ILE A 164 10.88 -19.09 9.76
N GLY A 165 10.35 -18.23 10.58
CA GLY A 165 11.18 -17.35 11.41
C GLY A 165 10.37 -16.55 12.40
N GLY A 166 11.05 -15.85 13.30
CA GLY A 166 10.39 -15.02 14.32
C GLY A 166 11.33 -14.04 14.98
N GLY A 167 10.77 -13.03 15.61
CA GLY A 167 11.47 -11.95 16.32
C GLY A 167 10.51 -10.87 16.77
N GLN A 168 11.02 -9.84 17.49
CA GLN A 168 10.18 -8.71 17.89
C GLN A 168 11.04 -7.42 17.97
N PRO A 169 10.83 -6.44 17.09
CA PRO A 169 9.94 -6.45 15.92
C PRO A 169 10.40 -7.40 14.82
N PHE A 170 9.52 -7.66 13.87
CA PHE A 170 9.81 -8.48 12.72
C PHE A 170 9.17 -7.88 11.47
N TYR A 171 9.97 -7.60 10.45
CA TYR A 171 9.54 -7.05 9.15
C TYR A 171 10.17 -7.87 8.03
N TYR A 172 9.47 -8.02 6.91
CA TYR A 172 9.93 -8.85 5.81
C TYR A 172 9.52 -8.31 4.44
N SER A 173 10.23 -8.74 3.41
CA SER A 173 9.94 -8.47 2.00
C SER A 173 10.35 -9.66 1.15
N TRP A 174 9.50 -10.04 0.18
CA TRP A 174 9.80 -11.08 -0.79
C TRP A 174 10.88 -10.64 -1.79
N SER A 175 11.72 -11.59 -2.25
CA SER A 175 12.48 -11.40 -3.50
C SER A 175 11.54 -11.42 -4.70
N PRO A 176 11.87 -10.74 -5.83
CA PRO A 176 10.99 -10.66 -6.98
C PRO A 176 10.73 -12.02 -7.66
N ASP A 177 11.60 -13.00 -7.46
CA ASP A 177 11.46 -14.38 -7.93
C ASP A 177 10.77 -15.32 -6.91
N GLY A 178 10.38 -14.79 -5.74
CA GLY A 178 9.69 -15.54 -4.67
C GLY A 178 10.53 -16.63 -4.00
N THR A 179 11.82 -16.76 -4.32
CA THR A 179 12.68 -17.82 -3.78
C THR A 179 13.32 -17.49 -2.44
N LYS A 180 13.32 -16.19 -2.07
CA LYS A 180 13.97 -15.66 -0.88
C LYS A 180 13.10 -14.64 -0.17
N MET A 181 13.45 -14.36 1.07
CA MET A 181 12.84 -13.33 1.89
C MET A 181 13.91 -12.53 2.61
N LEU A 182 13.87 -11.21 2.47
CA LEU A 182 14.66 -10.27 3.27
C LEU A 182 13.87 -9.95 4.52
N TRP A 183 14.50 -10.04 5.69
CA TRP A 183 13.83 -9.66 6.93
C TRP A 183 14.72 -8.92 7.92
N GLN A 184 14.09 -8.18 8.80
CA GLN A 184 14.69 -7.55 9.96
C GLN A 184 14.11 -8.16 11.23
N GLN A 185 14.97 -8.67 12.10
CA GLN A 185 14.57 -9.30 13.36
C GLN A 185 15.17 -8.55 14.56
N ASP A 186 14.35 -8.33 15.61
CA ASP A 186 14.77 -7.82 16.92
C ASP A 186 15.56 -6.49 16.91
N ASN A 187 15.52 -5.73 15.82
CA ASN A 187 16.42 -4.60 15.55
C ASN A 187 17.92 -4.94 15.67
N ARG A 188 18.29 -6.19 15.41
CA ARG A 188 19.66 -6.70 15.60
C ARG A 188 20.27 -7.24 14.34
N SER A 189 19.48 -7.83 13.46
CA SER A 189 19.93 -8.44 12.22
C SER A 189 19.07 -8.05 11.04
N LEU A 190 19.71 -7.96 9.88
CA LEU A 190 19.12 -8.03 8.55
C LEU A 190 19.60 -9.34 7.95
N SER A 191 18.69 -10.19 7.52
CA SER A 191 19.02 -11.51 7.00
C SER A 191 18.24 -11.83 5.75
N ILE A 192 18.79 -12.70 4.91
CA ILE A 192 18.12 -13.31 3.78
C ILE A 192 17.84 -14.77 4.11
N TYR A 193 16.57 -15.15 4.05
CA TYR A 193 16.14 -16.53 4.13
C TYR A 193 15.92 -17.07 2.72
N GLU A 194 16.45 -18.26 2.42
CA GLU A 194 16.32 -18.96 1.16
C GLU A 194 15.45 -20.21 1.33
N PHE A 195 14.33 -20.27 0.58
CA PHE A 195 13.33 -21.34 0.75
C PHE A 195 13.81 -22.72 0.27
N GLU A 196 14.56 -22.79 -0.83
CA GLU A 196 15.03 -24.04 -1.38
C GLU A 196 15.99 -24.80 -0.43
N THR A 197 16.89 -24.06 0.18
CA THR A 197 17.91 -24.62 1.08
C THR A 197 17.50 -24.62 2.55
N ASN A 198 16.42 -23.91 2.88
CA ASN A 198 15.97 -23.67 4.27
C ASN A 198 17.11 -23.09 5.13
N THR A 199 17.82 -22.11 4.58
CA THR A 199 18.96 -21.47 5.24
C THR A 199 18.77 -19.96 5.37
N GLU A 200 19.30 -19.41 6.45
CA GLU A 200 19.34 -17.98 6.73
C GLU A 200 20.78 -17.49 6.65
N GLN A 201 20.98 -16.32 6.06
CA GLN A 201 22.25 -15.64 5.96
C GLN A 201 22.13 -14.18 6.41
N ASP A 202 22.89 -13.82 7.44
CA ASP A 202 22.96 -12.42 7.90
C ASP A 202 23.67 -11.54 6.87
N LEU A 203 23.16 -10.31 6.69
CA LEU A 203 23.86 -9.26 5.98
C LEU A 203 24.99 -8.68 6.86
N ALA A 204 25.99 -8.09 6.22
CA ALA A 204 27.11 -7.45 6.92
C ALA A 204 26.69 -6.14 7.63
N GLN A 205 25.61 -5.50 7.14
CA GLN A 205 25.07 -4.26 7.67
C GLN A 205 24.14 -4.56 8.86
N LEU A 206 24.26 -3.76 9.91
CA LEU A 206 23.28 -3.79 10.99
C LEU A 206 22.08 -2.91 10.64
N PRO A 207 20.86 -3.30 11.05
CA PRO A 207 19.68 -2.47 10.84
C PRO A 207 19.79 -1.15 11.61
N GLY A 208 19.27 -0.08 11.04
CA GLY A 208 19.00 1.16 11.72
C GLY A 208 17.80 1.04 12.68
N PHE A 209 17.09 2.13 12.90
CA PHE A 209 15.85 2.10 13.68
C PHE A 209 14.77 1.27 12.98
N ILE A 210 13.72 0.90 13.74
CA ILE A 210 12.57 0.07 13.28
C ILE A 210 12.04 0.52 11.92
N GLN A 211 12.08 -0.37 10.92
CA GLN A 211 11.64 -0.12 9.56
C GLN A 211 11.46 -1.43 8.79
N ALA A 212 10.56 -1.43 7.79
CA ALA A 212 10.40 -2.55 6.90
C ALA A 212 11.48 -2.54 5.81
N PRO A 213 12.40 -3.52 5.74
CA PRO A 213 13.33 -3.62 4.63
C PRO A 213 12.56 -3.95 3.36
N ALA A 214 13.05 -3.50 2.21
CA ALA A 214 12.38 -3.70 0.94
C ALA A 214 13.33 -4.32 -0.10
N TRP A 215 12.94 -5.47 -0.65
CA TRP A 215 13.59 -6.01 -1.83
C TRP A 215 13.13 -5.22 -3.07
N SER A 216 14.01 -4.98 -4.03
CA SER A 216 13.60 -4.38 -5.31
C SER A 216 12.55 -5.27 -5.99
N PRO A 217 11.45 -4.71 -6.54
CA PRO A 217 10.43 -5.51 -7.19
C PRO A 217 10.88 -6.14 -8.52
N VAL A 218 12.05 -5.76 -9.04
CA VAL A 218 12.49 -6.14 -10.39
C VAL A 218 13.87 -6.79 -10.45
N ASP A 219 14.67 -6.71 -9.37
CA ASP A 219 16.05 -7.20 -9.35
C ASP A 219 16.55 -7.53 -7.93
N GLU A 220 17.84 -7.89 -7.79
CA GLU A 220 18.45 -8.34 -6.54
C GLU A 220 18.87 -7.21 -5.59
N ARG A 221 18.49 -5.95 -5.83
CA ARG A 221 18.84 -4.82 -4.97
C ARG A 221 17.99 -4.82 -3.70
N LEU A 222 18.62 -4.49 -2.59
CA LEU A 222 18.01 -4.41 -1.26
C LEU A 222 18.01 -2.96 -0.79
N LEU A 223 16.90 -2.47 -0.27
CA LEU A 223 16.74 -1.12 0.28
C LEU A 223 16.44 -1.23 1.78
N PHE A 224 17.26 -0.59 2.59
CA PHE A 224 17.06 -0.54 4.04
C PHE A 224 17.84 0.61 4.66
N GLY A 225 17.49 0.97 5.90
CA GLY A 225 18.33 1.83 6.73
C GLY A 225 19.41 1.01 7.40
N ALA A 226 20.64 1.39 7.18
CA ALA A 226 21.82 0.80 7.82
C ALA A 226 22.25 1.63 9.05
N PHE A 227 22.56 0.97 10.17
CA PHE A 227 23.10 1.65 11.33
C PHE A 227 24.55 2.14 11.06
N ASN A 228 24.78 3.42 11.30
CA ASN A 228 26.09 4.04 11.21
C ASN A 228 26.69 4.18 12.61
N PRO A 229 27.70 3.36 12.99
CA PRO A 229 28.25 3.36 14.34
C PRO A 229 29.07 4.60 14.66
N ASP A 230 29.60 5.32 13.66
CA ASP A 230 30.50 6.46 13.88
C ASP A 230 29.76 7.67 14.45
N ASN A 231 28.52 7.88 14.03
CA ASN A 231 27.67 8.99 14.47
C ASN A 231 26.40 8.55 15.17
N GLN A 232 26.14 7.25 15.26
CA GLN A 232 24.93 6.63 15.86
C GLN A 232 23.62 7.08 15.18
N THR A 233 23.67 7.19 13.86
CA THR A 233 22.53 7.53 13.00
C THR A 233 22.16 6.35 12.10
N THR A 234 21.17 6.55 11.26
CA THR A 234 20.80 5.62 10.19
C THR A 234 21.15 6.23 8.84
N ASP A 235 21.75 5.45 7.95
CA ASP A 235 21.95 5.83 6.56
C ASP A 235 20.97 5.01 5.71
N LEU A 236 20.22 5.66 4.82
CA LEU A 236 19.35 4.95 3.86
C LEU A 236 20.21 4.47 2.69
N VAL A 237 20.24 3.16 2.47
CA VAL A 237 21.13 2.55 1.50
C VAL A 237 20.42 1.59 0.54
N ILE A 238 20.94 1.48 -0.66
CA ILE A 238 20.70 0.37 -1.60
C ILE A 238 21.93 -0.51 -1.64
N VAL A 239 21.76 -1.81 -1.45
CA VAL A 239 22.82 -2.81 -1.54
C VAL A 239 22.58 -3.73 -2.73
N SER A 240 23.62 -3.96 -3.55
CA SER A 240 23.61 -4.87 -4.68
C SER A 240 24.92 -5.68 -4.70
N GLY A 241 24.87 -6.92 -4.24
CA GLY A 241 26.08 -7.71 -4.01
C GLY A 241 27.03 -7.02 -3.04
N ASP A 242 28.25 -6.70 -3.50
CA ASP A 242 29.27 -6.00 -2.71
C ASP A 242 29.20 -4.47 -2.83
N GLU A 243 28.32 -3.93 -3.68
CA GLU A 243 28.17 -2.50 -3.92
C GLU A 243 27.08 -1.91 -3.00
N MET A 244 27.36 -0.72 -2.47
CA MET A 244 26.42 0.03 -1.63
C MET A 244 26.31 1.47 -2.13
N LEU A 245 25.09 1.91 -2.41
CA LEU A 245 24.74 3.29 -2.74
C LEU A 245 24.01 3.89 -1.53
N THR A 246 24.55 4.98 -0.97
CA THR A 246 23.87 5.74 0.07
C THR A 246 22.95 6.80 -0.55
N LEU A 247 21.69 6.75 -0.23
CA LEU A 247 20.66 7.71 -0.71
C LEU A 247 20.54 8.92 0.23
N GLU A 248 20.66 8.69 1.54
CA GLU A 248 20.59 9.72 2.58
C GLU A 248 21.49 9.31 3.75
N GLU A 249 22.29 10.25 4.28
CA GLU A 249 23.24 10.00 5.37
C GLU A 249 22.82 10.70 6.66
N GLY A 250 23.16 10.11 7.80
CA GLY A 250 23.06 10.78 9.09
C GLY A 250 21.65 11.03 9.58
N ILE A 251 20.70 10.15 9.28
CA ILE A 251 19.30 10.28 9.68
C ILE A 251 19.17 10.12 11.19
N GLU A 252 18.74 11.20 11.85
CA GLU A 252 18.33 11.20 13.24
C GLU A 252 16.82 10.96 13.32
N GLY A 253 16.38 9.74 13.65
CA GLY A 253 14.96 9.35 13.72
C GLY A 253 14.63 8.16 12.84
N LEU A 254 13.36 8.07 12.44
CA LEU A 254 12.86 6.99 11.59
C LEU A 254 12.88 7.43 10.12
N VAL A 255 13.23 6.52 9.24
CA VAL A 255 13.06 6.68 7.80
C VAL A 255 12.09 5.60 7.32
N SER A 256 11.09 6.00 6.53
CA SER A 256 10.20 5.06 5.84
C SER A 256 10.37 5.24 4.34
N TYR A 257 10.38 4.14 3.62
CA TYR A 257 10.72 4.13 2.19
C TYR A 257 10.01 3.00 1.45
N ASN A 258 9.87 3.18 0.13
CA ASN A 258 9.38 2.16 -0.79
C ASN A 258 9.99 2.34 -2.18
N TRP A 259 10.15 1.22 -2.89
CA TRP A 259 10.47 1.21 -4.31
C TRP A 259 9.28 1.66 -5.16
N SER A 260 9.56 2.31 -6.30
CA SER A 260 8.58 2.35 -7.38
C SER A 260 8.38 0.95 -7.98
N PRO A 261 7.19 0.59 -8.49
CA PRO A 261 6.94 -0.73 -9.07
C PRO A 261 7.91 -1.15 -10.19
N ASP A 262 8.45 -0.19 -10.95
CA ASP A 262 9.44 -0.44 -12.00
C ASP A 262 10.91 -0.48 -11.50
N GLY A 263 11.15 -0.29 -10.20
CA GLY A 263 12.47 -0.31 -9.56
C GLY A 263 13.38 0.85 -9.92
N ARG A 264 12.90 1.88 -10.63
CA ARG A 264 13.71 3.04 -11.07
C ARG A 264 13.88 4.08 -9.99
N TYR A 265 12.93 4.20 -9.08
CA TYR A 265 12.91 5.22 -8.06
C TYR A 265 12.76 4.62 -6.67
N VAL A 266 13.21 5.37 -5.68
CA VAL A 266 12.91 5.17 -4.28
C VAL A 266 12.21 6.40 -3.75
N GLY A 267 11.03 6.21 -3.16
CA GLY A 267 10.38 7.23 -2.35
C GLY A 267 10.76 7.05 -0.89
N TYR A 268 11.08 8.14 -0.18
CA TYR A 268 11.32 8.08 1.26
C TYR A 268 10.88 9.36 1.98
N ARG A 269 10.61 9.21 3.28
CA ARG A 269 10.39 10.33 4.20
C ARG A 269 11.14 10.09 5.51
N ILE A 270 11.52 11.18 6.19
CA ILE A 270 12.19 11.13 7.49
C ILE A 270 11.23 11.64 8.56
N LEU A 271 11.16 10.92 9.67
CA LEU A 271 10.41 11.29 10.86
C LEU A 271 11.39 11.50 12.01
N SER A 272 11.55 12.74 12.44
CA SER A 272 12.38 13.10 13.58
C SER A 272 11.55 13.52 14.79
N ASP A 273 12.17 13.63 15.97
CA ASP A 273 11.52 14.07 17.20
C ASP A 273 10.85 15.46 17.12
N GLN A 274 11.18 16.24 16.09
CA GLN A 274 10.72 17.62 15.97
C GLN A 274 9.74 17.83 14.81
N ARG A 275 9.70 16.93 13.81
CA ARG A 275 8.81 17.09 12.63
C ARG A 275 8.69 15.82 11.79
N ILE A 276 7.57 15.72 11.12
CA ILE A 276 7.35 14.81 10.00
C ILE A 276 7.85 15.51 8.74
N GLY A 277 8.73 14.84 7.98
CA GLY A 277 9.39 15.43 6.81
C GLY A 277 8.53 15.41 5.55
N SER A 278 9.12 15.94 4.48
CA SER A 278 8.59 15.85 3.13
C SER A 278 8.81 14.45 2.54
N LEU A 279 8.09 14.13 1.49
CA LEU A 279 8.37 13.00 0.61
C LEU A 279 9.48 13.39 -0.37
N TYR A 280 10.51 12.58 -0.49
CA TYR A 280 11.58 12.67 -1.47
C TYR A 280 11.49 11.47 -2.42
N VAL A 281 11.73 11.71 -3.70
CA VAL A 281 11.85 10.69 -4.74
C VAL A 281 13.22 10.81 -5.38
N VAL A 282 14.00 9.73 -5.31
CA VAL A 282 15.37 9.69 -5.86
C VAL A 282 15.51 8.59 -6.91
N ASP A 283 16.43 8.77 -7.85
CA ASP A 283 16.81 7.72 -8.79
C ASP A 283 17.56 6.60 -8.06
N SER A 284 17.13 5.37 -8.26
CA SER A 284 17.63 4.21 -7.52
C SER A 284 19.04 3.75 -7.92
N VAL A 285 19.60 4.30 -8.99
CA VAL A 285 20.94 3.97 -9.49
C VAL A 285 21.95 5.05 -9.16
N THR A 286 21.54 6.32 -9.27
CA THR A 286 22.42 7.47 -9.06
C THR A 286 22.29 8.11 -7.70
N GLY A 287 21.17 7.93 -7.01
CA GLY A 287 20.81 8.63 -5.77
C GLY A 287 20.40 10.09 -5.99
N GLU A 288 20.32 10.56 -7.25
CA GLU A 288 19.93 11.93 -7.56
C GLU A 288 18.47 12.19 -7.18
N LEU A 289 18.21 13.36 -6.57
CA LEU A 289 16.85 13.81 -6.28
C LEU A 289 16.11 14.10 -7.58
N ILE A 290 14.98 13.43 -7.79
CA ILE A 290 14.12 13.59 -8.99
C ILE A 290 12.94 14.51 -8.69
N ALA A 291 12.25 14.25 -7.56
CA ALA A 291 11.06 15.00 -7.17
C ALA A 291 10.92 15.06 -5.65
N ASN A 292 10.14 15.99 -5.15
CA ASN A 292 9.77 16.05 -3.74
C ASN A 292 8.38 16.66 -3.55
N SER A 293 7.74 16.36 -2.42
CA SER A 293 6.54 17.09 -2.02
C SER A 293 6.90 18.50 -1.59
N ASP A 294 6.10 19.49 -1.99
CA ASP A 294 6.23 20.87 -1.50
C ASP A 294 5.70 21.03 -0.07
N ILE A 295 5.16 19.94 0.50
CA ILE A 295 4.51 19.90 1.80
C ILE A 295 5.38 19.09 2.75
N GLU A 296 5.65 19.66 3.93
CA GLU A 296 6.11 18.93 5.10
C GLU A 296 4.92 18.20 5.75
N SER A 297 5.19 17.24 6.64
CA SER A 297 4.18 16.45 7.35
C SER A 297 3.50 15.36 6.52
N VAL A 298 4.26 14.71 5.64
CA VAL A 298 3.81 13.52 4.90
C VAL A 298 3.77 12.31 5.83
N TYR A 299 2.58 11.77 6.06
CA TYR A 299 2.35 10.62 6.94
C TYR A 299 2.61 9.29 6.26
N ALA A 300 2.10 9.12 5.04
CA ALA A 300 2.21 7.90 4.26
C ALA A 300 2.22 8.24 2.77
N PHE A 301 2.79 7.35 1.96
CA PHE A 301 2.79 7.51 0.51
C PHE A 301 2.70 6.16 -0.21
N PHE A 302 2.13 6.16 -1.41
CA PHE A 302 1.83 4.97 -2.19
C PHE A 302 2.10 5.25 -3.67
N TRP A 303 2.95 4.44 -4.27
CA TRP A 303 3.26 4.51 -5.69
C TRP A 303 2.09 4.08 -6.56
N SER A 304 1.87 4.77 -7.68
CA SER A 304 0.98 4.29 -8.73
C SER A 304 1.61 3.10 -9.45
N PRO A 305 0.79 2.14 -9.98
CA PRO A 305 1.31 0.99 -10.73
C PRO A 305 2.23 1.34 -11.89
N ASP A 306 2.01 2.47 -12.56
CA ASP A 306 2.84 2.96 -13.67
C ASP A 306 4.14 3.66 -13.24
N SER A 307 4.39 3.78 -11.93
CA SER A 307 5.57 4.44 -11.35
C SER A 307 5.72 5.94 -11.68
N GLN A 308 4.66 6.59 -12.20
CA GLN A 308 4.71 8.00 -12.59
C GLN A 308 4.19 8.95 -11.53
N HIS A 309 3.39 8.42 -10.57
CA HIS A 309 2.74 9.21 -9.55
C HIS A 309 2.94 8.61 -8.16
N VAL A 310 2.94 9.47 -7.15
CA VAL A 310 2.92 9.05 -5.75
C VAL A 310 1.75 9.74 -5.06
N ALA A 311 0.74 8.97 -4.65
CA ALA A 311 -0.28 9.46 -3.73
C ALA A 311 0.31 9.54 -2.33
N TYR A 312 0.08 10.63 -1.63
CA TYR A 312 0.53 10.77 -0.25
C TYR A 312 -0.52 11.47 0.62
N VAL A 313 -0.47 11.15 1.89
CA VAL A 313 -1.32 11.74 2.93
C VAL A 313 -0.48 12.69 3.76
N ALA A 314 -0.96 13.92 3.91
CA ALA A 314 -0.30 14.92 4.73
C ALA A 314 -1.28 15.61 5.69
N LEU A 315 -0.76 16.19 6.77
CA LEU A 315 -1.55 17.08 7.64
C LEU A 315 -1.98 18.33 6.87
N ALA A 316 -3.24 18.70 7.00
CA ALA A 316 -3.71 19.97 6.46
C ALA A 316 -3.03 21.13 7.16
N THR A 317 -2.45 22.04 6.38
CA THR A 317 -1.78 23.25 6.88
C THR A 317 -2.77 24.15 7.60
N GLY A 318 -2.71 24.23 8.93
CA GLY A 318 -3.59 25.03 9.77
C GLY A 318 -3.89 24.44 11.15
N SER A 319 -3.80 23.16 11.31
CA SER A 319 -3.80 22.51 12.62
C SER A 319 -2.39 22.62 13.21
N GLY A 320 -2.24 23.44 14.24
CA GLY A 320 -0.98 23.83 14.86
C GLY A 320 0.07 22.73 14.98
N GLN A 321 1.32 23.15 15.17
CA GLN A 321 2.51 22.29 15.35
C GLN A 321 2.15 20.89 15.87
N ALA A 322 2.31 19.88 15.02
CA ALA A 322 2.21 18.49 15.48
C ALA A 322 3.34 18.30 16.51
N ASP A 323 2.99 18.20 17.78
CA ASP A 323 3.94 17.83 18.81
C ASP A 323 4.49 16.45 18.45
N ALA A 324 5.80 16.28 18.57
CA ALA A 324 6.54 15.04 18.33
C ALA A 324 5.99 13.79 19.09
N ASN A 325 5.13 14.01 20.08
CA ASN A 325 4.40 12.95 20.78
C ASN A 325 3.21 12.38 19.97
N THR A 326 2.93 12.89 18.77
CA THR A 326 1.89 12.38 17.86
C THR A 326 2.52 11.55 16.73
N MET A 327 3.45 10.67 17.08
CA MET A 327 4.15 9.79 16.11
C MET A 327 3.25 8.75 15.45
N ALA A 328 2.04 8.57 15.92
CA ALA A 328 1.01 7.77 15.30
C ALA A 328 -0.31 8.54 15.36
N ILE A 329 -1.11 8.44 14.32
CA ILE A 329 -2.51 8.86 14.40
C ILE A 329 -3.14 7.92 15.44
N PRO A 330 -3.63 8.39 16.61
CA PRO A 330 -4.14 7.49 17.61
C PRO A 330 -5.38 6.76 17.12
N VAL A 331 -5.36 5.45 17.19
CA VAL A 331 -6.53 4.59 16.94
C VAL A 331 -7.45 4.70 18.18
N SER A 332 -8.41 5.59 18.16
CA SER A 332 -9.46 5.66 19.20
C SER A 332 -10.82 5.97 18.61
N GLU A 333 -11.78 5.22 19.05
CA GLU A 333 -13.17 5.11 18.57
C GLU A 333 -14.03 6.38 18.70
N ALA A 334 -13.61 7.54 18.71
CA ALA A 334 -14.42 8.75 18.52
C ALA A 334 -13.53 9.98 18.59
N ARG A 335 -13.34 10.67 17.49
CA ARG A 335 -12.63 11.91 17.54
C ARG A 335 -13.38 13.08 16.94
N GLN A 336 -13.67 14.02 17.83
CA GLN A 336 -13.93 15.42 17.47
C GLN A 336 -12.61 16.23 17.26
N ASP A 337 -11.43 15.63 17.54
CA ASP A 337 -10.13 16.32 17.55
C ASP A 337 -9.03 15.59 16.72
N ALA A 338 -9.40 14.72 15.76
CA ALA A 338 -8.41 14.15 14.85
C ALA A 338 -7.85 15.26 13.95
N PRO A 339 -6.54 15.29 13.67
CA PRO A 339 -6.00 16.25 12.72
C PRO A 339 -6.61 16.02 11.34
N ASP A 340 -7.01 17.10 10.68
CA ASP A 340 -7.44 17.02 9.29
C ASP A 340 -6.26 16.55 8.44
N ILE A 341 -6.43 15.44 7.74
CA ILE A 341 -5.48 14.92 6.77
C ILE A 341 -6.09 15.01 5.38
N GLY A 342 -5.24 15.19 4.40
CA GLY A 342 -5.67 15.31 3.01
C GLY A 342 -4.82 14.45 2.08
N TRP A 343 -5.44 13.96 1.03
CA TRP A 343 -4.73 13.34 -0.07
C TRP A 343 -4.04 14.38 -0.95
N SER A 344 -2.89 14.00 -1.45
CA SER A 344 -2.14 14.74 -2.46
C SER A 344 -1.51 13.76 -3.44
N VAL A 345 -1.17 14.23 -4.64
CA VAL A 345 -0.43 13.45 -5.62
C VAL A 345 0.78 14.23 -6.11
N LEU A 346 1.93 13.57 -6.13
CA LEU A 346 3.16 14.05 -6.75
C LEU A 346 3.32 13.38 -8.11
N ASN A 347 3.43 14.17 -9.17
CA ASN A 347 3.90 13.69 -10.46
C ASN A 347 5.43 13.68 -10.48
N VAL A 348 6.03 12.52 -10.72
CA VAL A 348 7.48 12.33 -10.61
C VAL A 348 8.24 13.06 -11.71
N ALA A 349 7.69 13.16 -12.93
CA ALA A 349 8.41 13.69 -14.08
C ALA A 349 8.61 15.20 -14.04
N ASP A 350 7.66 15.95 -13.46
CA ASP A 350 7.67 17.42 -13.43
C ASP A 350 7.62 18.02 -12.02
N SER A 351 7.64 17.18 -10.98
CA SER A 351 7.53 17.56 -9.56
C SER A 351 6.26 18.38 -9.23
N ILE A 352 5.21 18.24 -10.04
CA ILE A 352 3.95 18.95 -9.76
C ILE A 352 3.19 18.21 -8.67
N ASN A 353 2.84 18.94 -7.61
CA ASN A 353 2.00 18.48 -6.53
C ASN A 353 0.57 18.98 -6.69
N ARG A 354 -0.42 18.09 -6.56
CA ARG A 354 -1.85 18.45 -6.47
C ARG A 354 -2.38 18.06 -5.12
N LEU A 355 -3.15 18.96 -4.51
CA LEU A 355 -3.80 18.74 -3.23
C LEU A 355 -5.29 18.52 -3.44
N TYR A 356 -5.85 17.63 -2.65
CA TYR A 356 -7.29 17.34 -2.63
C TYR A 356 -7.89 17.73 -1.27
N GLY A 357 -9.19 17.55 -1.13
CA GLY A 357 -9.88 17.87 0.13
C GLY A 357 -9.39 17.01 1.31
N THR A 358 -9.70 17.50 2.50
CA THR A 358 -9.42 16.75 3.74
C THR A 358 -10.50 15.73 4.02
N PHE A 359 -10.14 14.68 4.74
CA PHE A 359 -11.04 13.60 5.14
C PHE A 359 -10.70 13.09 6.54
N ALA A 360 -11.64 12.39 7.16
CA ALA A 360 -11.44 11.70 8.42
C ALA A 360 -11.23 10.20 8.13
N PRO A 361 -10.02 9.64 8.31
CA PRO A 361 -9.76 8.24 8.00
C PRO A 361 -10.49 7.29 8.96
N THR A 362 -10.85 6.10 8.47
CA THR A 362 -11.29 5.00 9.34
C THR A 362 -10.13 4.48 10.20
N SER A 363 -10.42 3.68 11.22
CA SER A 363 -9.40 3.05 12.07
C SER A 363 -8.43 2.17 11.29
N GLU A 364 -8.94 1.45 10.30
CA GLU A 364 -8.15 0.59 9.41
C GLU A 364 -7.21 1.42 8.51
N MET A 365 -7.70 2.53 7.97
CA MET A 365 -6.82 3.45 7.21
C MET A 365 -5.75 4.10 8.08
N VAL A 366 -6.08 4.46 9.34
CA VAL A 366 -5.07 4.94 10.30
C VAL A 366 -4.00 3.88 10.54
N TYR A 367 -4.39 2.61 10.70
CA TYR A 367 -3.44 1.52 10.88
C TYR A 367 -2.55 1.35 9.63
N LEU A 368 -3.14 1.32 8.44
CA LEU A 368 -2.42 1.25 7.16
C LEU A 368 -1.42 2.41 7.00
N PHE A 369 -1.79 3.63 7.37
CA PHE A 369 -0.88 4.79 7.29
C PHE A 369 0.27 4.72 8.29
N ASN A 370 0.05 4.19 9.49
CA ASN A 370 1.09 4.06 10.50
C ASN A 370 2.17 3.02 10.12
N PHE A 371 1.80 2.01 9.32
CA PHE A 371 2.68 0.92 8.88
C PHE A 371 2.77 0.86 7.35
N PHE A 372 2.64 2.01 6.68
CA PHE A 372 2.52 2.06 5.23
C PHE A 372 3.73 1.47 4.48
N ASP A 373 4.92 1.56 5.02
CA ASP A 373 6.14 0.99 4.45
C ASP A 373 6.07 -0.55 4.29
N GLN A 374 5.35 -1.22 5.18
CA GLN A 374 5.04 -2.65 5.06
C GLN A 374 3.80 -2.87 4.17
N PHE A 375 2.71 -2.13 4.43
CA PHE A 375 1.43 -2.33 3.73
C PHE A 375 1.47 -1.91 2.26
N ALA A 376 2.24 -0.90 1.89
CA ALA A 376 2.35 -0.47 0.49
C ALA A 376 2.98 -1.52 -0.43
N GLN A 377 3.67 -2.53 0.13
CA GLN A 377 4.20 -3.65 -0.64
C GLN A 377 3.12 -4.69 -0.99
N SER A 378 2.03 -4.76 -0.23
CA SER A 378 1.04 -5.83 -0.29
C SER A 378 -0.40 -5.38 -0.52
N HIS A 379 -0.71 -4.10 -0.30
CA HIS A 379 -2.07 -3.58 -0.35
C HIS A 379 -2.15 -2.40 -1.33
N GLN A 380 -2.60 -2.68 -2.55
CA GLN A 380 -2.71 -1.67 -3.59
C GLN A 380 -3.94 -0.79 -3.38
N ILE A 381 -3.74 0.50 -3.15
CA ILE A 381 -4.84 1.47 -3.07
C ILE A 381 -5.13 2.16 -4.41
N TRP A 382 -4.21 2.09 -5.37
CA TRP A 382 -4.37 2.63 -6.70
C TRP A 382 -5.14 1.68 -7.61
N SER A 383 -5.96 2.23 -8.50
CA SER A 383 -6.53 1.46 -9.60
C SER A 383 -5.43 0.93 -10.53
N PRO A 384 -5.61 -0.24 -11.17
CA PRO A 384 -4.60 -0.82 -12.07
C PRO A 384 -4.16 0.13 -13.19
N ASP A 385 -5.02 1.03 -13.63
CA ASP A 385 -4.71 2.04 -14.66
C ASP A 385 -4.05 3.32 -14.12
N SER A 386 -3.69 3.35 -12.83
CA SER A 386 -2.98 4.46 -12.19
C SER A 386 -3.71 5.79 -12.19
N THR A 387 -5.05 5.78 -12.24
CA THR A 387 -5.84 7.02 -12.33
C THR A 387 -6.58 7.38 -11.05
N HIS A 388 -6.97 6.38 -10.24
CA HIS A 388 -7.79 6.57 -9.05
C HIS A 388 -7.17 5.88 -7.83
N ILE A 389 -7.56 6.34 -6.65
CA ILE A 389 -7.28 5.64 -5.39
C ILE A 389 -8.59 5.26 -4.70
N VAL A 390 -8.54 4.17 -3.93
CA VAL A 390 -9.61 3.74 -3.02
C VAL A 390 -9.14 3.89 -1.58
N TYR A 391 -10.03 4.34 -0.70
CA TYR A 391 -9.73 4.49 0.73
C TYR A 391 -10.99 4.47 1.58
N GLY A 392 -10.84 4.21 2.88
CA GLY A 392 -11.90 4.26 3.86
C GLY A 392 -11.91 5.59 4.62
N GLU A 393 -13.06 6.23 4.71
CA GLU A 393 -13.26 7.46 5.46
C GLU A 393 -14.53 7.45 6.30
N ILE A 394 -14.62 8.38 7.23
CA ILE A 394 -15.84 8.61 8.03
C ILE A 394 -16.63 9.73 7.37
N SER A 395 -17.83 9.41 6.92
CA SER A 395 -18.73 10.40 6.31
C SER A 395 -19.12 11.50 7.28
N PRO A 396 -19.67 12.65 6.81
CA PRO A 396 -20.20 13.71 7.69
C PRO A 396 -21.26 13.24 8.67
N GLU A 397 -21.96 12.13 8.35
CA GLU A 397 -22.96 11.50 9.22
C GLU A 397 -22.35 10.55 10.27
N GLY A 398 -21.01 10.40 10.27
CA GLY A 398 -20.27 9.54 11.21
C GLY A 398 -20.27 8.05 10.84
N LYS A 399 -20.53 7.71 9.57
CA LYS A 399 -20.51 6.33 9.07
C LYS A 399 -19.20 6.04 8.31
N PRO A 400 -18.63 4.84 8.46
CA PRO A 400 -17.52 4.42 7.62
C PRO A 400 -18.00 4.16 6.19
N ILE A 401 -17.32 4.75 5.22
CA ILE A 401 -17.59 4.59 3.79
C ILE A 401 -16.32 4.31 3.02
N ILE A 402 -16.44 3.60 1.91
CA ILE A 402 -15.38 3.41 0.92
C ILE A 402 -15.55 4.46 -0.15
N SER A 403 -14.51 5.25 -0.35
CA SER A 403 -14.48 6.34 -1.33
C SER A 403 -13.43 6.10 -2.40
N ILE A 404 -13.72 6.53 -3.62
CA ILE A 404 -12.80 6.56 -4.76
C ILE A 404 -12.53 8.01 -5.14
N LEU A 405 -11.27 8.33 -5.37
CA LEU A 405 -10.82 9.68 -5.74
C LEU A 405 -10.02 9.62 -7.04
N ASP A 406 -10.42 10.42 -8.04
CA ASP A 406 -9.65 10.64 -9.26
C ASP A 406 -8.43 11.51 -8.96
N MET A 407 -7.23 10.93 -9.12
CA MET A 407 -5.95 11.60 -8.84
C MET A 407 -5.39 12.34 -10.06
N MET A 408 -6.05 12.22 -11.20
CA MET A 408 -5.60 12.86 -12.45
C MET A 408 -6.25 14.22 -12.68
N GLN A 409 -7.41 14.47 -12.07
CA GLN A 409 -8.15 15.72 -12.22
C GLN A 409 -7.99 16.62 -10.99
N SER A 410 -7.90 17.93 -11.23
CA SER A 410 -8.01 18.95 -10.18
C SER A 410 -9.48 19.16 -9.80
N ASP A 411 -9.71 19.55 -8.54
CA ASP A 411 -11.06 19.90 -8.05
C ASP A 411 -12.10 18.76 -8.09
N THR A 412 -11.61 17.50 -8.10
CA THR A 412 -12.49 16.32 -8.02
C THR A 412 -13.04 16.14 -6.60
N VAL A 413 -14.23 15.57 -6.52
CA VAL A 413 -14.89 15.19 -5.26
C VAL A 413 -14.87 13.68 -5.16
N PRO A 414 -14.51 13.11 -3.99
CA PRO A 414 -14.57 11.67 -3.81
C PRO A 414 -15.96 11.11 -4.05
N SER A 415 -16.04 9.94 -4.66
CA SER A 415 -17.28 9.20 -4.86
C SER A 415 -17.36 8.05 -3.86
N SER A 416 -18.40 8.07 -3.01
CA SER A 416 -18.67 6.94 -2.12
C SER A 416 -19.28 5.78 -2.90
N VAL A 417 -18.70 4.58 -2.77
CA VAL A 417 -19.11 3.38 -3.52
C VAL A 417 -19.67 2.28 -2.64
N ALA A 418 -19.38 2.29 -1.35
CA ALA A 418 -19.91 1.31 -0.38
C ALA A 418 -19.84 1.84 1.06
N ASP A 419 -20.59 1.21 1.98
CA ASP A 419 -20.41 1.38 3.42
C ASP A 419 -19.32 0.40 3.90
N GLY A 420 -18.21 0.91 4.43
CA GLY A 420 -17.08 0.03 4.83
C GLY A 420 -15.91 0.76 5.43
N TYR A 421 -14.92 0.00 5.90
CA TYR A 421 -13.79 0.52 6.68
C TYR A 421 -12.49 0.68 5.89
N ILE A 422 -12.19 -0.25 4.99
CA ILE A 422 -10.99 -0.24 4.16
C ILE A 422 -11.31 -0.91 2.83
N GLY A 423 -10.81 -0.35 1.72
CA GLY A 423 -10.89 -0.92 0.39
C GLY A 423 -9.49 -1.05 -0.20
N ILE A 424 -9.25 -2.15 -0.90
CA ILE A 424 -7.98 -2.49 -1.54
C ILE A 424 -8.26 -2.92 -2.98
N TRP A 425 -7.53 -2.35 -3.93
CA TRP A 425 -7.68 -2.65 -5.34
C TRP A 425 -6.94 -3.93 -5.74
N SER A 426 -7.51 -4.71 -6.66
CA SER A 426 -6.80 -5.82 -7.30
C SER A 426 -5.70 -5.28 -8.23
N TYR A 427 -4.76 -6.15 -8.63
CA TYR A 427 -3.65 -5.75 -9.51
C TYR A 427 -4.03 -5.68 -11.00
N GLU A 428 -5.12 -6.33 -11.41
CA GLU A 428 -5.62 -6.38 -12.79
C GLU A 428 -7.11 -5.99 -12.87
#